data_b4e27847234e3b1cc6f02a7063d08914
#
_entry.id   b4e27847234e3b1cc6f02a7063d08914
#
_cell.length_a   1.000
_cell.length_b   1.000
_cell.length_c   1.000
_cell.angle_alpha   90.00
_cell.angle_beta   90.00
_cell.angle_gamma   90.00
#
_symmetry.space_group_name_H-M   'P 1'
#
loop_
_entity.id
_entity.type
_entity.pdbx_description
1 polymer ?
#
loop_
_entity_poly.entity_id
_entity_poly.type
_entity_poly.pdbx_seq_one_letter_code
_entity_poly.pdbx_strand_id
1 'polypeptide(L)'
;MKKNILILTLLGGLSYLIFSSNAAGPGRTNGVDATGASGAGTGANQGCVNGGCHANMSASIAVTTELDSVGIPVSVYHPGMAYTIKISGTNNSTNNLPYFGFQLSCVQQNANNAGGSNTAGSPACVNAGTFGTLPTSVRSTTSSYFPETIIEHSAAIIATSGTGATGTTYVETIPWTAPAAGTGTVVIYGILNAVNHDATANGDYCNIANTLLIFEAGHAGVCN
;
A
#
# COMPACT_ATOMS: atom_id res chain seq x y z
N MET A 1 -24.88 -13.87 40.22
CA MET A 1 -23.74 -14.44 39.48
C MET A 1 -23.96 -14.46 37.95
N LYS A 2 -25.09 -14.90 37.39
CA LYS A 2 -25.31 -15.00 35.92
C LYS A 2 -25.23 -13.66 35.19
N LYS A 3 -25.70 -12.54 35.77
CA LYS A 3 -25.62 -11.19 35.14
C LYS A 3 -24.19 -10.67 35.00
N ASN A 4 -23.33 -10.94 35.97
CA ASN A 4 -21.94 -10.47 35.93
C ASN A 4 -21.09 -11.23 34.91
N ILE A 5 -21.39 -12.51 34.66
CA ILE A 5 -20.74 -13.32 33.67
C ILE A 5 -21.11 -12.81 32.27
N LEU A 6 -22.38 -12.43 32.03
CA LEU A 6 -22.84 -11.91 30.74
C LEU A 6 -22.17 -10.56 30.40
N ILE A 7 -22.01 -9.67 31.40
CA ILE A 7 -21.35 -8.38 31.22
C ILE A 7 -19.85 -8.56 30.95
N LEU A 8 -19.18 -9.49 31.63
CA LEU A 8 -17.76 -9.79 31.37
C LEU A 8 -17.53 -10.38 29.98
N THR A 9 -18.43 -11.25 29.50
CA THR A 9 -18.35 -11.83 28.16
C THR A 9 -18.61 -10.77 27.07
N LEU A 10 -19.55 -9.86 27.32
CA LEU A 10 -19.85 -8.75 26.40
C LEU A 10 -18.70 -7.75 26.33
N LEU A 11 -18.11 -7.39 27.47
CA LEU A 11 -16.93 -6.51 27.54
C LEU A 11 -15.68 -7.17 26.91
N GLY A 12 -15.46 -8.46 27.17
CA GLY A 12 -14.36 -9.21 26.54
C GLY A 12 -14.53 -9.38 25.04
N GLY A 13 -15.76 -9.61 24.55
CA GLY A 13 -16.07 -9.66 23.13
C GLY A 13 -15.93 -8.31 22.43
N LEU A 14 -16.33 -7.23 23.10
CA LEU A 14 -16.21 -5.88 22.56
C LEU A 14 -14.74 -5.41 22.48
N SER A 15 -13.93 -5.72 23.51
CA SER A 15 -12.51 -5.42 23.48
C SER A 15 -11.77 -6.21 22.40
N TYR A 16 -12.12 -7.47 22.14
CA TYR A 16 -11.53 -8.25 21.04
C TYR A 16 -11.79 -7.62 19.65
N LEU A 17 -12.98 -7.03 19.44
CA LEU A 17 -13.32 -6.34 18.19
C LEU A 17 -12.61 -4.99 18.02
N ILE A 18 -12.21 -4.34 19.11
CA ILE A 18 -11.53 -3.03 19.08
C ILE A 18 -10.02 -3.20 18.84
N PHE A 19 -9.45 -4.34 19.21
CA PHE A 19 -8.00 -4.62 19.06
C PHE A 19 -7.65 -5.53 17.88
N SER A 20 -8.62 -5.88 17.00
CA SER A 20 -8.27 -6.58 15.78
C SER A 20 -7.44 -5.65 14.90
N SER A 21 -6.13 -5.87 14.84
CA SER A 21 -5.28 -5.23 13.85
C SER A 21 -5.89 -5.48 12.46
N ASN A 22 -5.79 -4.51 11.54
CA ASN A 22 -6.33 -4.63 10.19
C ASN A 22 -5.54 -5.67 9.37
N ALA A 23 -5.40 -6.89 9.90
CA ALA A 23 -4.75 -8.01 9.24
C ALA A 23 -5.35 -8.31 7.85
N ALA A 24 -6.55 -7.79 7.62
CA ALA A 24 -7.28 -7.94 6.37
C ALA A 24 -7.15 -6.73 5.42
N GLY A 25 -6.21 -5.80 5.68
CA GLY A 25 -5.99 -4.59 4.88
C GLY A 25 -6.94 -3.42 5.24
N PRO A 26 -6.39 -2.22 5.39
CA PRO A 26 -7.14 -1.05 5.86
C PRO A 26 -8.13 -0.50 4.81
N GLY A 27 -7.84 -0.67 3.52
CA GLY A 27 -8.71 -0.21 2.44
C GLY A 27 -10.06 -0.91 2.47
N ARG A 28 -10.08 -2.23 2.55
CA ARG A 28 -11.31 -3.01 2.63
C ARG A 28 -12.08 -2.79 3.93
N THR A 29 -11.36 -2.66 5.03
CA THR A 29 -11.98 -2.59 6.35
C THR A 29 -12.54 -1.20 6.65
N ASN A 30 -11.79 -0.16 6.30
CA ASN A 30 -12.09 1.22 6.67
C ASN A 30 -12.13 2.18 5.48
N GLY A 31 -11.95 1.71 4.24
CA GLY A 31 -11.85 2.53 3.04
C GLY A 31 -10.60 3.42 3.01
N VAL A 32 -9.59 3.12 3.84
CA VAL A 32 -8.40 3.94 3.99
C VAL A 32 -7.40 3.65 2.88
N ASP A 33 -6.98 4.70 2.18
CA ASP A 33 -5.78 4.70 1.36
C ASP A 33 -4.61 5.27 2.18
N ALA A 34 -3.65 4.41 2.47
CA ALA A 34 -2.43 4.78 3.17
C ALA A 34 -1.25 5.02 2.22
N THR A 35 -1.42 4.81 0.91
CA THR A 35 -0.33 4.91 -0.08
C THR A 35 0.18 6.34 -0.26
N GLY A 36 -0.63 7.32 0.03
CA GLY A 36 -0.36 8.73 -0.22
C GLY A 36 -0.77 9.21 -1.62
N ALA A 37 -1.33 8.34 -2.46
CA ALA A 37 -1.76 8.69 -3.81
C ALA A 37 -2.95 9.66 -3.81
N SER A 38 -3.88 9.50 -2.91
CA SER A 38 -5.07 10.34 -2.80
C SER A 38 -4.77 11.76 -2.26
N GLY A 39 -3.51 12.10 -2.07
CA GLY A 39 -3.08 13.45 -1.70
C GLY A 39 -3.79 14.00 -0.48
N ALA A 40 -4.15 13.18 0.43
CA ALA A 40 -4.66 13.58 1.73
C ALA A 40 -3.56 14.33 2.48
N GLY A 41 -3.26 15.51 2.01
CA GLY A 41 -2.26 16.43 2.53
C GLY A 41 -2.62 17.01 3.89
N THR A 42 -3.60 16.49 4.61
CA THR A 42 -3.91 16.93 5.96
C THR A 42 -4.50 15.77 6.78
N GLY A 43 -3.64 14.97 7.29
CA GLY A 43 -3.87 14.33 8.59
C GLY A 43 -4.55 12.98 8.62
N ALA A 44 -5.26 12.52 7.61
CA ALA A 44 -6.06 11.29 7.76
C ALA A 44 -5.56 10.08 6.94
N ASN A 45 -4.78 10.25 5.90
CA ASN A 45 -4.51 9.19 4.92
C ASN A 45 -3.04 9.06 4.49
N GLN A 46 -2.11 9.65 5.20
CA GLN A 46 -0.68 9.45 4.93
C GLN A 46 -0.08 8.44 5.91
N GLY A 47 0.17 7.27 5.39
CA GLY A 47 0.86 6.23 6.14
C GLY A 47 -0.01 5.51 7.18
N CYS A 48 0.53 4.45 7.72
CA CYS A 48 -0.15 3.59 8.70
C CYS A 48 -0.41 4.26 10.05
N VAL A 49 0.14 5.44 10.29
CA VAL A 49 0.06 6.16 11.59
C VAL A 49 -1.22 6.96 11.71
N ASN A 50 -1.73 7.49 10.61
CA ASN A 50 -2.96 8.28 10.61
C ASN A 50 -4.19 7.37 10.57
N GLY A 51 -4.91 7.30 11.66
CA GLY A 51 -6.09 6.47 11.82
C GLY A 51 -5.98 5.42 12.93
N GLY A 52 -4.87 5.41 13.67
CA GLY A 52 -4.70 4.49 14.81
C GLY A 52 -4.47 3.02 14.41
N CYS A 53 -4.07 2.77 13.15
CA CYS A 53 -3.87 1.41 12.65
C CYS A 53 -2.55 0.81 13.11
N HIS A 54 -1.46 1.60 13.13
CA HIS A 54 -0.12 1.17 13.60
C HIS A 54 0.60 2.33 14.29
N ALA A 55 1.50 2.01 15.22
CA ALA A 55 2.05 3.01 16.12
C ALA A 55 3.15 3.89 15.49
N ASN A 56 3.89 3.41 14.47
CA ASN A 56 5.12 4.08 14.05
C ASN A 56 5.42 3.98 12.55
N MET A 57 5.55 5.14 11.90
CA MET A 57 6.38 5.26 10.70
C MET A 57 7.84 5.09 11.12
N SER A 58 8.57 4.24 10.43
CA SER A 58 9.97 3.97 10.79
C SER A 58 10.85 3.84 9.55
N ALA A 59 11.86 4.71 9.47
CA ALA A 59 12.91 4.59 8.45
C ALA A 59 13.72 3.29 8.57
N SER A 60 13.54 2.54 9.67
CA SER A 60 14.16 1.22 9.83
C SER A 60 13.55 0.15 8.91
N ILE A 61 12.41 0.42 8.30
CA ILE A 61 11.90 -0.39 7.18
C ILE A 61 12.22 0.36 5.90
N ALA A 62 13.18 -0.12 5.12
CA ALA A 62 13.45 0.39 3.78
C ALA A 62 12.38 -0.15 2.84
N VAL A 63 11.67 0.72 2.11
CA VAL A 63 10.60 0.32 1.18
C VAL A 63 10.87 0.89 -0.20
N THR A 64 10.70 0.07 -1.23
CA THR A 64 10.86 0.46 -2.63
C THR A 64 9.71 -0.10 -3.48
N THR A 65 9.39 0.62 -4.56
CA THR A 65 8.56 0.12 -5.66
C THR A 65 9.35 0.13 -6.95
N GLU A 66 9.12 -0.87 -7.79
CA GLU A 66 9.76 -1.01 -9.11
C GLU A 66 8.72 -1.42 -10.14
N LEU A 67 8.89 -1.00 -11.40
CA LEU A 67 8.20 -1.58 -12.54
C LEU A 67 9.18 -2.51 -13.27
N ASP A 68 8.81 -3.77 -13.40
CA ASP A 68 9.64 -4.79 -14.05
C ASP A 68 9.06 -5.22 -15.39
N SER A 69 9.93 -5.30 -16.39
CA SER A 69 9.67 -5.95 -17.67
C SER A 69 10.50 -7.23 -17.73
N VAL A 70 9.84 -8.38 -17.62
CA VAL A 70 10.50 -9.71 -17.65
C VAL A 70 11.65 -9.80 -16.62
N GLY A 71 11.43 -9.29 -15.40
CA GLY A 71 12.43 -9.32 -14.33
C GLY A 71 13.53 -8.25 -14.40
N ILE A 72 13.40 -7.28 -15.31
CA ILE A 72 14.33 -6.16 -15.45
C ILE A 72 13.60 -4.87 -15.06
N PRO A 73 14.12 -4.10 -14.09
CA PRO A 73 13.54 -2.81 -13.71
C PRO A 73 13.56 -1.83 -14.89
N VAL A 74 12.42 -1.16 -15.11
CA VAL A 74 12.25 -0.15 -16.15
C VAL A 74 11.58 1.10 -15.61
N SER A 75 11.87 2.25 -16.23
CA SER A 75 11.23 3.54 -15.92
C SER A 75 10.33 4.04 -17.06
N VAL A 76 10.21 3.24 -18.13
CA VAL A 76 9.40 3.56 -19.31
C VAL A 76 8.46 2.40 -19.58
N TYR A 77 7.19 2.69 -19.84
CA TYR A 77 6.22 1.71 -20.26
C TYR A 77 5.82 1.91 -21.73
N HIS A 78 5.50 0.83 -22.41
CA HIS A 78 4.84 0.84 -23.71
C HIS A 78 3.35 0.60 -23.52
N PRO A 79 2.47 1.42 -24.12
CA PRO A 79 1.02 1.29 -23.96
C PRO A 79 0.50 -0.12 -24.23
N GLY A 80 -0.36 -0.63 -23.35
CA GLY A 80 -0.97 -1.96 -23.48
C GLY A 80 -0.06 -3.15 -23.19
N MET A 81 1.23 -2.95 -22.91
CA MET A 81 2.15 -4.04 -22.59
C MET A 81 1.99 -4.49 -21.14
N ALA A 82 2.28 -5.78 -20.91
CA ALA A 82 2.25 -6.38 -19.57
C ALA A 82 3.58 -6.18 -18.85
N TYR A 83 3.48 -5.85 -17.57
CA TYR A 83 4.58 -5.62 -16.63
C TYR A 83 4.26 -6.27 -15.29
N THR A 84 5.21 -6.21 -14.38
CA THR A 84 5.02 -6.53 -12.97
C THR A 84 5.42 -5.31 -12.12
N ILE A 85 4.54 -4.87 -11.23
CA ILE A 85 4.89 -3.91 -10.20
C ILE A 85 5.36 -4.70 -8.99
N LYS A 86 6.56 -4.41 -8.51
CA LYS A 86 7.14 -5.04 -7.33
C LYS A 86 7.18 -4.02 -6.19
N ILE A 87 6.65 -4.39 -5.03
CA ILE A 87 6.89 -3.70 -3.77
C ILE A 87 7.82 -4.54 -2.91
N SER A 88 8.87 -3.90 -2.40
CA SER A 88 9.88 -4.58 -1.60
C SER A 88 10.16 -3.81 -0.33
N GLY A 89 10.47 -4.54 0.74
CA GLY A 89 10.89 -3.96 2.01
C GLY A 89 12.05 -4.74 2.63
N THR A 90 12.82 -4.07 3.49
CA THR A 90 13.86 -4.70 4.32
C THR A 90 13.75 -4.19 5.74
N ASN A 91 13.72 -5.11 6.70
CA ASN A 91 13.78 -4.79 8.11
C ASN A 91 15.22 -4.49 8.53
N ASN A 92 15.53 -3.25 8.83
CA ASN A 92 16.80 -2.80 9.38
C ASN A 92 16.72 -2.56 10.90
N SER A 93 15.57 -2.84 11.52
CA SER A 93 15.39 -2.73 12.97
C SER A 93 15.85 -3.99 13.70
N THR A 94 15.89 -3.92 15.03
CA THR A 94 16.11 -5.08 15.89
C THR A 94 14.82 -5.81 16.25
N ASN A 95 13.65 -5.30 15.83
CA ASN A 95 12.37 -5.95 16.10
C ASN A 95 12.20 -7.21 15.25
N ASN A 96 11.54 -8.20 15.82
CA ASN A 96 11.20 -9.42 15.12
C ASN A 96 9.87 -9.23 14.38
N LEU A 97 9.94 -9.08 13.05
CA LEU A 97 8.83 -8.76 12.17
C LEU A 97 8.72 -9.81 11.05
N PRO A 98 8.19 -11.02 11.34
CA PRO A 98 8.21 -12.14 10.38
C PRO A 98 7.11 -12.06 9.32
N TYR A 99 6.22 -11.07 9.37
CA TYR A 99 5.13 -10.88 8.40
C TYR A 99 5.09 -9.45 7.91
N PHE A 100 4.30 -9.23 6.85
CA PHE A 100 4.04 -7.90 6.35
C PHE A 100 2.64 -7.75 5.74
N GLY A 101 2.22 -6.53 5.61
CA GLY A 101 1.11 -6.08 4.78
C GLY A 101 1.56 -4.91 3.91
N PHE A 102 0.79 -4.59 2.89
CA PHE A 102 1.10 -3.46 2.01
C PHE A 102 -0.17 -2.87 1.39
N GLN A 103 -0.05 -1.65 0.89
CA GLN A 103 -0.95 -1.08 -0.10
C GLN A 103 -0.14 -0.51 -1.26
N LEU A 104 -0.74 -0.53 -2.45
CA LEU A 104 -0.15 0.00 -3.67
C LEU A 104 -1.25 0.62 -4.52
N SER A 105 -0.98 1.76 -5.13
CA SER A 105 -1.84 2.38 -6.12
C SER A 105 -1.05 2.85 -7.34
N CYS A 106 -1.74 2.97 -8.48
CA CYS A 106 -1.15 3.34 -9.75
C CYS A 106 -2.08 4.33 -10.45
N VAL A 107 -1.64 5.57 -10.56
CA VAL A 107 -2.47 6.67 -11.04
C VAL A 107 -1.76 7.49 -12.11
N GLN A 108 -2.54 8.15 -12.97
CA GLN A 108 -2.02 9.06 -13.96
C GLN A 108 -1.50 10.34 -13.27
N GLN A 109 -0.30 10.77 -13.63
CA GLN A 109 0.18 12.09 -13.25
C GLN A 109 -0.55 13.15 -14.09
N ASN A 110 -1.14 14.14 -13.44
CA ASN A 110 -1.73 15.28 -14.14
C ASN A 110 -1.04 16.60 -13.78
N ALA A 111 -1.19 17.62 -14.64
CA ALA A 111 -0.51 18.91 -14.50
C ALA A 111 -0.83 19.66 -13.20
N ASN A 112 -1.98 19.37 -12.58
CA ASN A 112 -2.42 20.01 -11.35
C ASN A 112 -2.05 19.19 -10.11
N ASN A 113 -1.37 18.08 -10.30
CA ASN A 113 -1.26 17.06 -9.30
C ASN A 113 0.04 16.28 -9.51
N ALA A 114 1.16 16.89 -9.12
CA ALA A 114 2.47 16.26 -9.18
C ALA A 114 2.51 15.05 -8.22
N GLY A 115 1.72 14.04 -8.50
CA GLY A 115 1.65 12.83 -7.73
C GLY A 115 0.36 12.64 -6.94
N GLY A 116 -0.79 13.01 -7.48
CA GLY A 116 -2.07 12.62 -6.91
C GLY A 116 -2.54 13.38 -5.67
N SER A 117 -1.97 14.55 -5.35
CA SER A 117 -2.49 15.36 -4.24
C SER A 117 -3.88 15.90 -4.55
N ASN A 118 -4.92 15.22 -4.08
CA ASN A 118 -6.29 15.70 -4.14
C ASN A 118 -6.57 16.59 -2.93
N THR A 119 -6.55 17.88 -3.16
CA THR A 119 -7.29 18.80 -2.28
C THR A 119 -8.77 18.51 -2.44
N ALA A 120 -9.55 18.57 -1.39
CA ALA A 120 -11.01 18.41 -1.46
C ALA A 120 -11.57 19.29 -2.59
N GLY A 121 -12.19 18.66 -3.61
CA GLY A 121 -12.69 19.34 -4.81
C GLY A 121 -11.76 19.31 -6.03
N SER A 122 -10.57 18.75 -5.94
CA SER A 122 -9.71 18.46 -7.09
C SER A 122 -10.24 17.27 -7.89
N PRO A 123 -10.03 17.20 -9.22
CA PRO A 123 -10.40 16.02 -10.00
C PRO A 123 -9.75 14.78 -9.38
N ALA A 124 -10.55 13.73 -9.23
CA ALA A 124 -10.15 12.46 -8.67
C ALA A 124 -8.89 11.92 -9.34
N CYS A 125 -8.05 11.22 -8.59
CA CYS A 125 -6.99 10.41 -9.16
C CYS A 125 -7.57 9.50 -10.23
N VAL A 126 -6.97 9.52 -11.41
CA VAL A 126 -7.36 8.64 -12.51
C VAL A 126 -6.46 7.40 -12.43
N ASN A 127 -7.08 6.24 -12.23
CA ASN A 127 -6.35 4.97 -12.25
C ASN A 127 -5.62 4.82 -13.59
N ALA A 128 -4.39 4.36 -13.55
CA ALA A 128 -3.57 4.14 -14.72
C ALA A 128 -3.27 2.66 -14.91
N GLY A 129 -3.64 2.12 -16.08
CA GLY A 129 -3.50 0.70 -16.40
C GLY A 129 -4.50 -0.19 -15.66
N THR A 130 -4.29 -1.50 -15.74
CA THR A 130 -5.16 -2.51 -15.13
C THR A 130 -4.32 -3.57 -14.42
N PHE A 131 -4.74 -3.97 -13.24
CA PHE A 131 -4.11 -5.06 -12.51
C PHE A 131 -4.62 -6.40 -13.02
N GLY A 132 -3.71 -7.35 -13.18
CA GLY A 132 -3.99 -8.72 -13.62
C GLY A 132 -4.50 -9.61 -12.48
N THR A 133 -4.34 -10.93 -12.63
CA THR A 133 -4.69 -11.88 -11.57
C THR A 133 -3.82 -11.67 -10.36
N LEU A 134 -4.44 -11.32 -9.23
CA LEU A 134 -3.73 -11.03 -7.99
C LEU A 134 -3.33 -12.32 -7.26
N PRO A 135 -2.21 -12.32 -6.50
CA PRO A 135 -1.87 -13.40 -5.58
C PRO A 135 -2.97 -13.67 -4.55
N THR A 136 -3.00 -14.88 -3.99
CA THR A 136 -4.07 -15.32 -3.06
C THR A 136 -4.18 -14.43 -1.82
N SER A 137 -3.05 -13.90 -1.34
CA SER A 137 -3.00 -13.03 -0.16
C SER A 137 -3.26 -11.55 -0.48
N VAL A 138 -3.62 -11.24 -1.73
CA VAL A 138 -3.77 -9.87 -2.24
C VAL A 138 -5.16 -9.69 -2.82
N ARG A 139 -5.67 -8.49 -2.71
CA ARG A 139 -6.95 -8.11 -3.32
C ARG A 139 -6.92 -6.67 -3.85
N SER A 140 -7.91 -6.36 -4.66
CA SER A 140 -8.25 -5.01 -5.06
C SER A 140 -9.39 -4.47 -4.21
N THR A 141 -9.33 -3.20 -3.86
CA THR A 141 -10.40 -2.44 -3.22
C THR A 141 -10.42 -1.01 -3.76
N THR A 142 -11.42 -0.22 -3.39
CA THR A 142 -11.52 1.19 -3.76
C THR A 142 -11.44 2.05 -2.52
N SER A 143 -10.70 3.15 -2.58
CA SER A 143 -10.67 4.16 -1.53
C SER A 143 -12.06 4.72 -1.28
N SER A 144 -12.43 4.94 -0.01
CA SER A 144 -13.69 5.63 0.36
C SER A 144 -13.63 7.13 0.12
N TYR A 145 -12.44 7.69 -0.04
CA TYR A 145 -12.24 9.12 -0.20
C TYR A 145 -12.15 9.54 -1.67
N PHE A 146 -11.63 8.66 -2.54
CA PHE A 146 -11.45 8.91 -3.98
C PHE A 146 -11.70 7.62 -4.75
N PRO A 147 -12.19 7.67 -6.00
CA PRO A 147 -12.46 6.50 -6.82
C PRO A 147 -11.17 5.86 -7.34
N GLU A 148 -10.21 5.67 -6.47
CA GLU A 148 -8.91 5.11 -6.73
C GLU A 148 -8.89 3.62 -6.38
N THR A 149 -8.25 2.84 -7.24
CA THR A 149 -8.03 1.41 -7.01
C THR A 149 -6.79 1.23 -6.14
N ILE A 150 -6.98 0.57 -5.02
CA ILE A 150 -5.91 0.16 -4.10
C ILE A 150 -5.72 -1.34 -4.22
N ILE A 151 -4.50 -1.78 -4.39
CA ILE A 151 -4.09 -3.17 -4.23
C ILE A 151 -3.52 -3.33 -2.83
N GLU A 152 -4.06 -4.27 -2.07
CA GLU A 152 -3.63 -4.48 -0.69
C GLU A 152 -3.60 -5.96 -0.30
N HIS A 153 -2.89 -6.27 0.77
CA HIS A 153 -2.95 -7.59 1.39
C HIS A 153 -4.36 -7.90 1.90
N SER A 154 -4.77 -9.14 1.80
CA SER A 154 -6.04 -9.66 2.34
C SER A 154 -5.85 -10.47 3.62
N ALA A 155 -4.61 -10.82 3.93
CA ALA A 155 -4.12 -11.44 5.15
C ALA A 155 -2.64 -11.07 5.34
N ALA A 156 -2.11 -11.19 6.55
CA ALA A 156 -0.70 -11.00 6.81
C ALA A 156 0.13 -11.97 5.95
N ILE A 157 1.11 -11.44 5.23
CA ILE A 157 1.96 -12.19 4.31
C ILE A 157 3.26 -12.53 5.04
N ILE A 158 3.71 -13.79 4.91
CA ILE A 158 4.99 -14.22 5.50
C ILE A 158 6.14 -13.51 4.76
N ALA A 159 7.16 -13.09 5.49
CA ALA A 159 8.39 -12.53 4.93
C ALA A 159 8.97 -13.43 3.83
N THR A 160 9.46 -12.83 2.76
CA THR A 160 10.00 -13.56 1.61
C THR A 160 11.30 -14.26 1.95
N SER A 161 12.11 -13.65 2.82
CA SER A 161 13.31 -14.29 3.38
C SER A 161 13.61 -13.73 4.78
N GLY A 162 14.39 -14.47 5.55
CA GLY A 162 14.69 -14.14 6.94
C GLY A 162 13.61 -14.65 7.90
N THR A 163 13.82 -14.42 9.18
CA THR A 163 12.97 -14.93 10.29
C THR A 163 12.24 -13.82 11.03
N GLY A 164 12.29 -12.59 10.52
CA GLY A 164 11.72 -11.41 11.17
C GLY A 164 12.79 -10.47 11.76
N ALA A 165 13.99 -10.97 12.04
CA ALA A 165 15.11 -10.17 12.54
C ALA A 165 15.66 -9.19 11.49
N THR A 166 16.63 -8.38 11.88
CA THR A 166 17.35 -7.46 10.98
C THR A 166 17.83 -8.18 9.72
N GLY A 167 17.57 -7.59 8.55
CA GLY A 167 17.87 -8.17 7.24
C GLY A 167 16.74 -9.02 6.66
N THR A 168 15.63 -9.21 7.37
CA THR A 168 14.44 -9.86 6.82
C THR A 168 13.89 -9.04 5.65
N THR A 169 13.56 -9.71 4.56
CA THR A 169 13.03 -9.07 3.34
C THR A 169 11.59 -9.44 3.09
N TYR A 170 10.87 -8.50 2.53
CA TYR A 170 9.45 -8.58 2.17
C TYR A 170 9.33 -8.24 0.70
N VAL A 171 8.70 -9.09 -0.10
CA VAL A 171 8.50 -8.83 -1.53
C VAL A 171 7.13 -9.31 -1.95
N GLU A 172 6.40 -8.46 -2.66
CA GLU A 172 5.19 -8.85 -3.35
C GLU A 172 5.24 -8.33 -4.80
N THR A 173 4.65 -9.10 -5.72
CA THR A 173 4.66 -8.81 -7.14
C THR A 173 3.26 -8.82 -7.71
N ILE A 174 2.89 -7.73 -8.39
CA ILE A 174 1.54 -7.48 -8.87
C ILE A 174 1.56 -7.36 -10.40
N PRO A 175 0.92 -8.27 -11.13
CA PRO A 175 0.76 -8.15 -12.58
C PRO A 175 0.01 -6.87 -12.95
N TRP A 176 0.54 -6.11 -13.90
CA TRP A 176 -0.04 -4.86 -14.34
C TRP A 176 0.09 -4.71 -15.85
N THR A 177 -0.98 -4.29 -16.50
CA THR A 177 -0.99 -3.93 -17.92
C THR A 177 -1.00 -2.43 -18.04
N ALA A 178 -0.06 -1.89 -18.77
CA ALA A 178 0.09 -0.46 -19.00
C ALA A 178 -1.16 0.15 -19.65
N PRO A 179 -1.47 1.42 -19.36
CA PRO A 179 -2.62 2.10 -19.93
C PRO A 179 -2.49 2.32 -21.45
N ALA A 180 -3.55 2.84 -22.05
CA ALA A 180 -3.57 3.20 -23.46
C ALA A 180 -2.59 4.34 -23.77
N ALA A 181 -2.20 4.45 -25.05
CA ALA A 181 -1.38 5.56 -25.54
C ALA A 181 -2.04 6.91 -25.28
N GLY A 182 -1.22 7.89 -24.93
CA GLY A 182 -1.66 9.25 -24.57
C GLY A 182 -1.99 9.42 -23.09
N THR A 183 -1.82 8.40 -22.25
CA THR A 183 -1.99 8.52 -20.80
C THR A 183 -0.87 9.37 -20.17
N GLY A 184 0.34 9.33 -20.72
CA GLY A 184 1.49 10.09 -20.24
C GLY A 184 2.16 9.45 -19.02
N THR A 185 2.65 10.27 -18.11
CA THR A 185 3.35 9.78 -16.92
C THR A 185 2.39 9.10 -15.95
N VAL A 186 2.80 7.95 -15.46
CA VAL A 186 2.11 7.19 -14.42
C VAL A 186 2.91 7.26 -13.13
N VAL A 187 2.22 7.35 -12.02
CA VAL A 187 2.80 7.41 -10.67
C VAL A 187 2.39 6.18 -9.90
N ILE A 188 3.36 5.47 -9.35
CA ILE A 188 3.15 4.33 -8.47
C ILE A 188 3.48 4.75 -7.05
N TYR A 189 2.53 4.52 -6.15
CA TYR A 189 2.65 4.73 -4.72
C TYR A 189 2.61 3.39 -4.00
N GLY A 190 3.39 3.27 -2.94
CA GLY A 190 3.43 2.06 -2.14
C GLY A 190 3.74 2.33 -0.68
N ILE A 191 3.13 1.57 0.19
CA ILE A 191 3.41 1.53 1.61
C ILE A 191 3.51 0.08 2.06
N LEU A 192 4.45 -0.22 2.94
CA LEU A 192 4.66 -1.54 3.52
C LEU A 192 4.70 -1.43 5.04
N ASN A 193 4.02 -2.34 5.70
CA ASN A 193 4.00 -2.49 7.14
C ASN A 193 4.56 -3.86 7.52
N ALA A 194 5.71 -3.87 8.16
CA ALA A 194 6.31 -5.08 8.73
C ALA A 194 5.74 -5.31 10.13
N VAL A 195 5.23 -6.50 10.41
CA VAL A 195 4.44 -6.80 11.60
C VAL A 195 4.97 -8.01 12.36
N ASN A 196 4.85 -7.95 13.69
CA ASN A 196 5.18 -9.06 14.60
C ASN A 196 4.05 -10.11 14.69
N HIS A 197 2.85 -9.79 14.19
CA HIS A 197 1.67 -10.63 14.13
C HIS A 197 1.15 -11.08 15.52
N ASP A 198 1.27 -10.23 16.52
CA ASP A 198 0.78 -10.47 17.89
C ASP A 198 -0.69 -10.02 18.10
N ALA A 199 -1.39 -9.68 17.02
CA ALA A 199 -2.75 -9.14 16.98
C ALA A 199 -2.90 -7.74 17.62
N THR A 200 -1.79 -7.04 17.85
CA THR A 200 -1.78 -5.63 18.27
C THR A 200 -1.04 -4.78 17.23
N ALA A 201 -1.19 -3.46 17.31
CA ALA A 201 -0.42 -2.53 16.48
C ALA A 201 0.95 -2.17 17.11
N ASN A 202 1.24 -2.70 18.30
CA ASN A 202 2.47 -2.39 19.01
C ASN A 202 3.65 -3.17 18.44
N GLY A 203 4.75 -2.48 18.22
CA GLY A 203 5.96 -3.10 17.71
C GLY A 203 6.01 -3.29 16.20
N ASP A 204 4.93 -2.99 15.49
CA ASP A 204 4.88 -2.96 14.04
C ASP A 204 5.54 -1.70 13.49
N TYR A 205 6.20 -1.82 12.35
CA TYR A 205 6.85 -0.71 11.69
C TYR A 205 6.42 -0.59 10.24
N CYS A 206 5.94 0.59 9.86
CA CYS A 206 5.62 0.85 8.47
C CYS A 206 6.48 1.96 7.86
N ASN A 207 6.61 1.93 6.54
CA ASN A 207 7.22 3.02 5.79
C ASN A 207 6.62 3.13 4.39
N ILE A 208 6.72 4.32 3.81
CA ILE A 208 6.26 4.64 2.47
C ILE A 208 7.45 4.49 1.51
N ALA A 209 7.23 3.88 0.36
CA ALA A 209 8.20 3.89 -0.73
C ALA A 209 8.35 5.31 -1.31
N ASN A 210 9.52 5.60 -1.83
CA ASN A 210 9.67 6.77 -2.68
C ASN A 210 8.71 6.65 -3.87
N THR A 211 8.03 7.74 -4.21
CA THR A 211 7.13 7.81 -5.36
C THR A 211 7.88 7.42 -6.64
N LEU A 212 7.36 6.45 -7.38
CA LEU A 212 7.96 5.99 -8.63
C LEU A 212 7.22 6.59 -9.83
N LEU A 213 7.95 7.35 -10.63
CA LEU A 213 7.46 7.92 -11.89
C LEU A 213 7.83 7.00 -13.06
N ILE A 214 6.83 6.64 -13.87
CA ILE A 214 6.97 5.81 -15.05
C ILE A 214 6.51 6.61 -16.26
N PHE A 215 7.35 6.71 -17.28
CA PHE A 215 7.10 7.51 -18.47
C PHE A 215 6.53 6.67 -19.62
N GLU A 216 5.62 7.25 -20.39
CA GLU A 216 5.12 6.60 -21.60
C GLU A 216 6.15 6.66 -22.72
N ALA A 217 6.42 5.52 -23.36
CA ALA A 217 7.30 5.45 -24.53
C ALA A 217 6.70 6.23 -25.69
N GLY A 218 7.49 7.12 -26.26
CA GLY A 218 7.07 7.95 -27.41
C GLY A 218 6.14 9.12 -27.06
N HIS A 219 5.77 9.29 -25.79
CA HIS A 219 5.08 10.49 -25.35
C HIS A 219 6.09 11.63 -25.23
N ALA A 220 5.95 12.69 -26.04
CA ALA A 220 6.78 13.87 -25.93
C ALA A 220 6.52 14.51 -24.55
N GLY A 221 7.41 14.28 -23.61
CA GLY A 221 7.37 14.93 -22.31
C GLY A 221 7.41 16.44 -22.55
N VAL A 222 6.44 17.14 -21.98
CA VAL A 222 6.50 18.60 -21.93
C VAL A 222 7.68 18.94 -21.00
N CYS A 223 8.84 19.17 -21.57
CA CYS A 223 9.91 19.83 -20.84
C CYS A 223 9.43 21.25 -20.55
N ASN A 224 8.98 21.51 -19.35
CA ASN A 224 8.79 22.85 -18.80
C ASN A 224 10.01 23.25 -17.98
#